data_d26c4de0a9c4a719d679fcae40b0e608
#
_entry.id   d26c4de0a9c4a719d679fcae40b0e608
#
_cell.length_a   1.000
_cell.length_b   1.000
_cell.length_c   1.000
_cell.angle_alpha   90.00
_cell.angle_beta   90.00
_cell.angle_gamma   90.00
#
_symmetry.space_group_name_H-M   'P 1'
#
loop_
_entity.id
_entity.type
_entity.pdbx_description
1 polymer ?
#
loop_
_entity_poly.entity_id
_entity_poly.type
_entity_poly.pdbx_seq_one_letter_code
_entity_poly.pdbx_strand_id
1 'polypeptide(L)'
;MKRRVTRRRVEHGVTFHRLASGKKRLLDQRTIRVLGSLVVGMTLVSAILLALEPDPGYRANAWSLSALDMSSDNARDEILGVPDGKAWNYIIIHDSRGVAGGERELNAAWDREYARQGQPTPRGAGYHFVINDREGRSDGEVEIARRWKDQLAGDYISGEQADKWNREAIGVCLMGDADSRPFTDDQMDATVKLVRLLQQAYDIPRSRVFLHTGRSADSLAPFFPAGEFRKQIRE
;
A
#
# COMPACT_ATOMS: atom_id res chain seq x y z
N MET A 1 -18.37 60.76 90.45
CA MET A 1 -17.71 59.47 90.61
C MET A 1 -17.64 58.84 89.20
N LYS A 2 -16.50 58.94 88.47
CA LYS A 2 -16.39 58.44 87.11
C LYS A 2 -15.53 57.20 87.14
N ARG A 3 -16.06 56.02 86.76
CA ARG A 3 -15.32 54.77 86.57
C ARG A 3 -14.79 54.74 85.17
N ARG A 4 -13.46 54.65 85.01
CA ARG A 4 -12.71 54.37 83.75
C ARG A 4 -12.82 52.91 83.44
N VAL A 5 -13.27 52.55 82.29
CA VAL A 5 -13.23 51.20 81.72
C VAL A 5 -12.01 51.15 80.79
N THR A 6 -11.03 50.34 81.12
CA THR A 6 -9.87 50.05 80.30
C THR A 6 -10.20 48.94 79.38
N ARG A 7 -10.18 49.20 78.04
CA ARG A 7 -10.25 48.17 76.99
C ARG A 7 -8.90 47.51 76.78
N ARG A 8 -8.83 46.22 77.04
CA ARG A 8 -7.69 45.40 76.63
C ARG A 8 -7.78 45.10 75.10
N ARG A 9 -6.81 45.44 74.32
CA ARG A 9 -6.60 45.11 72.93
C ARG A 9 -5.94 43.71 72.86
N VAL A 10 -6.65 42.75 72.33
CA VAL A 10 -6.08 41.41 72.02
C VAL A 10 -5.46 41.49 70.64
N GLU A 11 -4.14 41.41 70.56
CA GLU A 11 -3.42 41.29 69.29
C GLU A 11 -3.36 39.81 68.93
N HIS A 12 -4.09 39.43 67.86
CA HIS A 12 -3.92 38.14 67.23
C HIS A 12 -2.68 38.19 66.33
N GLY A 13 -1.59 37.64 66.81
CA GLY A 13 -0.36 37.37 65.99
C GLY A 13 -0.61 36.28 64.97
N VAL A 14 -0.75 36.68 63.71
CA VAL A 14 -0.77 35.75 62.61
C VAL A 14 0.66 35.38 62.25
N THR A 15 1.09 34.19 62.65
CA THR A 15 2.40 33.65 62.30
C THR A 15 2.38 33.17 60.84
N PHE A 16 2.98 33.94 59.94
CA PHE A 16 3.18 33.49 58.59
C PHE A 16 4.30 32.41 58.56
N HIS A 17 3.90 31.15 58.38
CA HIS A 17 4.83 30.11 58.02
C HIS A 17 5.37 30.38 56.63
N ARG A 18 6.63 30.73 56.55
CA ARG A 18 7.40 30.85 55.31
C ARG A 18 7.49 29.47 54.67
N LEU A 19 6.70 29.24 53.59
CA LEU A 19 6.81 28.04 52.76
C LEU A 19 8.23 27.94 52.24
N ALA A 20 8.91 26.83 52.60
CA ALA A 20 10.25 26.55 52.13
C ALA A 20 10.27 26.53 50.60
N SER A 21 11.04 27.42 50.01
CA SER A 21 11.40 27.43 48.60
C SER A 21 12.01 26.09 48.23
N GLY A 22 11.27 25.26 47.47
CA GLY A 22 11.76 24.03 46.94
C GLY A 22 12.99 24.29 46.07
N LYS A 23 14.17 23.84 46.52
CA LYS A 23 15.38 23.83 45.71
C LYS A 23 15.06 23.09 44.43
N LYS A 24 15.00 23.78 43.27
CA LYS A 24 15.07 23.17 41.95
C LYS A 24 16.30 22.32 41.92
N ARG A 25 16.11 20.98 41.94
CA ARG A 25 17.23 20.05 41.71
C ARG A 25 17.73 20.32 40.30
N LEU A 26 18.80 21.06 40.16
CA LEU A 26 19.55 21.13 38.90
C LEU A 26 20.01 19.70 38.63
N LEU A 27 19.71 19.20 37.44
CA LEU A 27 20.17 17.88 37.03
C LEU A 27 21.68 17.79 37.21
N ASP A 28 22.12 16.71 37.86
CA ASP A 28 23.55 16.47 38.09
C ASP A 28 24.29 16.43 36.74
N GLN A 29 25.52 16.95 36.70
CA GLN A 29 26.34 16.97 35.48
C GLN A 29 26.48 15.58 34.83
N ARG A 30 26.47 14.52 35.63
CA ARG A 30 26.47 13.15 35.13
C ARG A 30 25.19 12.82 34.40
N THR A 31 24.05 13.18 34.93
CA THR A 31 22.71 12.98 34.28
C THR A 31 22.61 13.75 32.97
N ILE A 32 23.13 14.99 32.93
CA ILE A 32 23.14 15.80 31.70
C ILE A 32 24.02 15.15 30.62
N ARG A 33 25.19 14.63 31.01
CA ARG A 33 26.10 13.95 30.05
C ARG A 33 25.50 12.65 29.53
N VAL A 34 24.88 11.85 30.37
CA VAL A 34 24.21 10.58 29.95
C VAL A 34 23.04 10.86 29.07
N LEU A 35 22.16 11.80 29.44
CA LEU A 35 21.02 12.18 28.60
C LEU A 35 21.47 12.79 27.27
N GLY A 36 22.49 13.64 27.28
CA GLY A 36 23.06 14.22 26.07
C GLY A 36 23.66 13.16 25.13
N SER A 37 24.41 12.20 25.64
CA SER A 37 24.97 11.11 24.83
C SER A 37 23.88 10.20 24.28
N LEU A 38 22.80 9.95 25.03
CA LEU A 38 21.66 9.16 24.58
C LEU A 38 20.93 9.85 23.42
N VAL A 39 20.65 11.15 23.56
CA VAL A 39 20.01 11.94 22.50
C VAL A 39 20.87 11.97 21.25
N VAL A 40 22.16 12.22 21.37
CA VAL A 40 23.09 12.21 20.22
C VAL A 40 23.14 10.81 19.57
N GLY A 41 23.21 9.75 20.38
CA GLY A 41 23.18 8.38 19.86
C GLY A 41 21.90 8.07 19.11
N MET A 42 20.74 8.41 19.66
CA MET A 42 19.45 8.18 19.00
C MET A 42 19.30 9.00 17.70
N THR A 43 19.77 10.27 17.69
CA THR A 43 19.72 11.09 16.47
C THR A 43 20.66 10.57 15.39
N LEU A 44 21.84 10.08 15.74
CA LEU A 44 22.75 9.47 14.77
C LEU A 44 22.19 8.16 14.19
N VAL A 45 21.63 7.30 15.03
CA VAL A 45 20.98 6.06 14.57
C VAL A 45 19.78 6.38 13.67
N SER A 46 18.95 7.34 14.06
CA SER A 46 17.82 7.76 13.24
C SER A 46 18.27 8.36 11.90
N ALA A 47 19.32 9.16 11.88
CA ALA A 47 19.88 9.72 10.66
C ALA A 47 20.46 8.63 9.74
N ILE A 48 21.14 7.63 10.30
CA ILE A 48 21.65 6.48 9.54
C ILE A 48 20.49 5.65 8.98
N LEU A 49 19.45 5.38 9.77
CA LEU A 49 18.27 4.65 9.31
C LEU A 49 17.54 5.41 8.19
N LEU A 50 17.40 6.75 8.32
CA LEU A 50 16.84 7.59 7.26
C LEU A 50 17.71 7.61 5.98
N ALA A 51 19.04 7.58 6.13
CA ALA A 51 19.96 7.54 4.99
C ALA A 51 20.01 6.15 4.31
N LEU A 52 19.66 5.09 5.05
CA LEU A 52 19.53 3.72 4.52
C LEU A 52 18.11 3.42 4.01
N GLU A 53 17.15 4.31 4.27
CA GLU A 53 15.84 4.17 3.66
C GLU A 53 15.96 4.41 2.14
N PRO A 54 15.43 3.50 1.31
CA PRO A 54 15.35 3.77 -0.13
C PRO A 54 14.52 5.01 -0.37
N ASP A 55 14.95 5.80 -1.35
CA ASP A 55 14.53 7.15 -1.73
C ASP A 55 13.03 7.44 -1.47
N PRO A 56 12.69 8.43 -0.60
CA PRO A 56 11.29 8.78 -0.31
C PRO A 56 10.51 9.25 -1.53
N GLY A 57 11.19 9.63 -2.62
CA GLY A 57 10.54 9.97 -3.89
C GLY A 57 9.79 8.80 -4.54
N TYR A 58 10.14 7.55 -4.18
CA TYR A 58 9.45 6.36 -4.67
C TYR A 58 8.23 5.98 -3.82
N ARG A 59 8.22 6.37 -2.55
CA ARG A 59 7.09 6.12 -1.63
C ARG A 59 5.85 6.99 -1.91
N ALA A 60 6.02 8.11 -2.59
CA ALA A 60 4.93 9.06 -2.80
C ALA A 60 3.92 8.64 -3.89
N ASN A 61 4.23 7.61 -4.70
CA ASN A 61 3.38 7.19 -5.81
C ASN A 61 2.83 5.76 -5.72
N ALA A 62 3.29 4.97 -4.76
CA ALA A 62 2.67 3.69 -4.44
C ALA A 62 1.72 3.94 -3.26
N TRP A 63 0.51 4.35 -3.53
CA TRP A 63 -0.60 4.19 -2.62
C TRP A 63 -0.84 2.69 -2.52
N SER A 64 -0.05 2.06 -1.67
CA SER A 64 -0.30 0.70 -1.27
C SER A 64 -1.65 0.71 -0.56
N LEU A 65 -2.59 0.05 -1.14
CA LEU A 65 -3.80 -0.37 -0.49
C LEU A 65 -3.40 -1.47 0.50
N SER A 66 -2.63 -1.11 1.57
CA SER A 66 -2.22 -2.07 2.59
C SER A 66 -3.45 -2.80 3.07
N ALA A 67 -3.50 -4.11 2.77
CA ALA A 67 -4.58 -5.00 3.16
C ALA A 67 -5.93 -4.28 3.09
N LEU A 68 -6.29 -3.77 1.91
CA LEU A 68 -7.63 -3.27 1.74
C LEU A 68 -8.54 -4.43 2.08
N ASP A 69 -9.19 -4.32 3.19
CA ASP A 69 -10.45 -4.95 3.35
C ASP A 69 -11.29 -4.48 2.15
N MET A 70 -11.27 -5.29 1.08
CA MET A 70 -12.02 -5.02 -0.15
C MET A 70 -13.53 -4.95 0.10
N SER A 71 -13.96 -5.13 1.35
CA SER A 71 -15.28 -4.83 1.88
C SER A 71 -15.40 -3.40 2.40
N SER A 72 -14.27 -2.66 2.57
CA SER A 72 -14.31 -1.28 3.03
C SER A 72 -14.72 -0.32 1.90
N ASP A 73 -15.58 0.65 2.22
CA ASP A 73 -16.00 1.69 1.26
C ASP A 73 -14.79 2.47 0.71
N ASN A 74 -13.73 2.64 1.51
CA ASN A 74 -12.51 3.35 1.10
C ASN A 74 -11.77 2.65 -0.06
N ALA A 75 -11.67 1.31 -0.04
CA ALA A 75 -11.04 0.55 -1.11
C ALA A 75 -11.82 0.68 -2.42
N ARG A 76 -13.15 0.60 -2.28
CA ARG A 76 -14.06 0.77 -3.40
C ARG A 76 -13.91 2.16 -4.02
N ASP A 77 -13.90 3.20 -3.19
CA ASP A 77 -13.78 4.59 -3.63
C ASP A 77 -12.44 4.84 -4.31
N GLU A 78 -11.35 4.27 -3.82
CA GLU A 78 -10.03 4.43 -4.43
C GLU A 78 -9.92 3.72 -5.78
N ILE A 79 -10.50 2.52 -5.91
CA ILE A 79 -10.51 1.79 -7.19
C ILE A 79 -11.47 2.46 -8.19
N LEU A 80 -12.64 2.93 -7.75
CA LEU A 80 -13.68 3.46 -8.62
C LEU A 80 -13.66 4.99 -8.74
N GLY A 81 -12.95 5.69 -7.86
CA GLY A 81 -12.81 7.15 -7.86
C GLY A 81 -11.92 7.71 -8.99
N VAL A 82 -11.83 7.01 -10.10
CA VAL A 82 -11.07 7.44 -11.28
C VAL A 82 -11.96 8.28 -12.21
N PRO A 83 -11.39 9.17 -13.04
CA PRO A 83 -12.16 9.97 -13.97
C PRO A 83 -13.06 9.13 -14.88
N ASP A 84 -14.30 9.54 -15.07
CA ASP A 84 -15.20 8.95 -16.04
C ASP A 84 -14.63 9.07 -17.45
N GLY A 85 -14.78 8.03 -18.26
CA GLY A 85 -14.47 8.18 -19.67
C GLY A 85 -14.00 6.96 -20.42
N LYS A 86 -13.61 5.89 -19.77
CA LYS A 86 -13.21 4.68 -20.49
C LYS A 86 -14.18 3.54 -20.25
N ALA A 87 -14.76 3.04 -21.35
CA ALA A 87 -15.56 1.82 -21.30
C ALA A 87 -14.61 0.60 -21.26
N TRP A 88 -14.50 -0.03 -20.09
CA TRP A 88 -13.81 -1.29 -19.94
C TRP A 88 -14.77 -2.44 -20.24
N ASN A 89 -14.37 -3.33 -21.14
CA ASN A 89 -15.23 -4.42 -21.64
C ASN A 89 -14.80 -5.78 -21.14
N TYR A 90 -13.55 -5.91 -20.71
CA TYR A 90 -12.93 -7.19 -20.35
C TYR A 90 -12.05 -7.05 -19.12
N ILE A 91 -11.83 -8.17 -18.43
CA ILE A 91 -10.78 -8.30 -17.43
C ILE A 91 -9.86 -9.43 -17.87
N ILE A 92 -8.54 -9.20 -17.85
CA ILE A 92 -7.55 -10.22 -18.18
C ILE A 92 -6.61 -10.37 -17.00
N ILE A 93 -6.52 -11.58 -16.49
CA ILE A 93 -5.68 -11.95 -15.35
C ILE A 93 -4.42 -12.63 -15.90
N HIS A 94 -3.28 -12.11 -15.49
CA HIS A 94 -1.97 -12.65 -15.81
C HIS A 94 -1.23 -13.07 -14.54
N ASP A 95 -0.20 -13.89 -14.68
CA ASP A 95 0.86 -14.04 -13.70
C ASP A 95 2.09 -13.21 -14.09
N SER A 96 2.97 -12.94 -13.12
CA SER A 96 4.21 -12.20 -13.36
C SER A 96 5.33 -13.04 -13.96
N ARG A 97 5.07 -14.32 -14.29
CA ARG A 97 6.05 -15.29 -14.80
C ARG A 97 7.28 -15.45 -13.91
N GLY A 98 7.04 -15.50 -12.59
CA GLY A 98 8.08 -15.75 -11.59
C GLY A 98 8.78 -14.49 -11.09
N VAL A 99 8.37 -13.30 -11.49
CA VAL A 99 8.76 -12.09 -10.76
C VAL A 99 8.01 -12.09 -9.43
N ALA A 100 8.76 -12.06 -8.34
CA ALA A 100 8.23 -12.01 -6.99
C ALA A 100 8.20 -10.56 -6.49
N GLY A 101 7.37 -10.25 -5.50
CA GLY A 101 7.25 -8.93 -4.90
C GLY A 101 5.94 -8.23 -5.23
N GLY A 102 6.02 -7.04 -5.79
CA GLY A 102 4.89 -6.18 -6.13
C GLY A 102 5.12 -5.36 -7.41
N GLU A 103 4.37 -4.29 -7.56
CA GLU A 103 4.44 -3.42 -8.74
C GLU A 103 5.86 -2.91 -9.01
N ARG A 104 6.62 -2.57 -7.97
CA ARG A 104 8.00 -2.07 -8.11
C ARG A 104 8.91 -3.10 -8.76
N GLU A 105 8.89 -4.33 -8.29
CA GLU A 105 9.71 -5.43 -8.80
C GLU A 105 9.30 -5.79 -10.23
N LEU A 106 8.01 -5.77 -10.50
CA LEU A 106 7.44 -5.98 -11.83
C LEU A 106 7.90 -4.90 -12.81
N ASN A 107 7.80 -3.64 -12.43
CA ASN A 107 8.28 -2.50 -13.23
C ASN A 107 9.79 -2.63 -13.52
N ALA A 108 10.60 -2.95 -12.51
CA ALA A 108 12.03 -3.12 -12.69
C ALA A 108 12.39 -4.31 -13.60
N ALA A 109 11.59 -5.38 -13.59
CA ALA A 109 11.77 -6.50 -14.50
C ALA A 109 11.45 -6.11 -15.96
N TRP A 110 10.39 -5.37 -16.16
CA TRP A 110 10.01 -4.85 -17.48
C TRP A 110 11.05 -3.88 -18.02
N ASP A 111 11.52 -2.93 -17.21
CA ASP A 111 12.57 -1.98 -17.60
C ASP A 111 13.84 -2.71 -18.10
N ARG A 112 14.25 -3.76 -17.39
CA ARG A 112 15.40 -4.59 -17.82
C ARG A 112 15.15 -5.31 -19.14
N GLU A 113 13.92 -5.79 -19.35
CA GLU A 113 13.56 -6.50 -20.59
C GLU A 113 13.57 -5.56 -21.80
N TYR A 114 12.93 -4.40 -21.68
CA TYR A 114 12.91 -3.38 -22.73
C TYR A 114 14.32 -2.87 -23.05
N ALA A 115 15.15 -2.65 -22.02
CA ALA A 115 16.54 -2.26 -22.21
C ALA A 115 17.36 -3.32 -22.96
N ARG A 116 17.12 -4.62 -22.70
CA ARG A 116 17.75 -5.71 -23.44
C ARG A 116 17.34 -5.74 -24.91
N GLN A 117 16.11 -5.35 -25.20
CA GLN A 117 15.58 -5.29 -26.57
C GLN A 117 15.94 -3.98 -27.30
N GLY A 118 16.64 -3.05 -26.63
CA GLY A 118 16.97 -1.73 -27.18
C GLY A 118 15.73 -0.84 -27.41
N GLN A 119 14.64 -1.13 -26.72
CA GLN A 119 13.38 -0.41 -26.83
C GLN A 119 13.24 0.64 -25.71
N PRO A 120 12.55 1.77 -25.97
CA PRO A 120 12.26 2.73 -24.92
C PRO A 120 11.36 2.08 -23.86
N THR A 121 11.70 2.27 -22.61
CA THR A 121 10.94 1.74 -21.48
C THR A 121 9.54 2.37 -21.42
N PRO A 122 8.47 1.59 -21.43
CA PRO A 122 7.14 2.11 -21.20
C PRO A 122 7.04 2.67 -19.76
N ARG A 123 6.07 3.51 -19.50
CA ARG A 123 5.84 4.06 -18.16
C ARG A 123 5.24 2.98 -17.24
N GLY A 124 6.09 2.13 -16.68
CA GLY A 124 5.73 1.05 -15.78
C GLY A 124 5.26 -0.23 -16.48
N ALA A 125 5.11 -1.31 -15.71
CA ALA A 125 4.51 -2.55 -16.19
C ALA A 125 3.11 -2.29 -16.72
N GLY A 126 2.77 -2.93 -17.80
CA GLY A 126 1.57 -2.65 -18.59
C GLY A 126 0.22 -2.89 -17.90
N TYR A 127 0.20 -3.27 -16.62
CA TYR A 127 -1.00 -3.65 -15.88
C TYR A 127 -1.70 -2.48 -15.19
N HIS A 128 -2.97 -2.68 -14.85
CA HIS A 128 -3.79 -1.72 -14.10
C HIS A 128 -3.77 -2.01 -12.60
N PHE A 129 -3.68 -3.29 -12.24
CA PHE A 129 -3.61 -3.78 -10.85
C PHE A 129 -2.53 -4.85 -10.74
N VAL A 130 -1.84 -4.86 -9.60
CA VAL A 130 -0.86 -5.89 -9.24
C VAL A 130 -1.25 -6.46 -7.89
N ILE A 131 -1.29 -7.78 -7.76
CA ILE A 131 -1.59 -8.48 -6.51
C ILE A 131 -0.31 -9.13 -6.01
N ASN A 132 0.17 -8.65 -4.88
CA ASN A 132 1.46 -9.00 -4.31
C ASN A 132 1.50 -10.44 -3.80
N ASP A 133 2.71 -11.03 -3.82
CA ASP A 133 3.00 -12.26 -3.11
C ASP A 133 3.72 -11.96 -1.77
N ARG A 134 4.12 -13.02 -1.06
CA ARG A 134 4.79 -12.93 0.25
C ARG A 134 6.15 -12.20 0.22
N GLU A 135 6.75 -12.02 -0.94
CA GLU A 135 8.01 -11.30 -1.11
C GLU A 135 7.78 -9.81 -1.39
N GLY A 136 6.51 -9.42 -1.60
CA GLY A 136 6.08 -8.04 -1.69
C GLY A 136 5.91 -7.38 -0.33
N ARG A 137 4.97 -6.44 -0.22
CA ARG A 137 4.66 -5.76 1.05
C ARG A 137 3.82 -6.64 1.97
N SER A 138 2.65 -7.03 1.47
CA SER A 138 1.71 -7.93 2.14
C SER A 138 1.17 -8.91 1.12
N ASP A 139 1.07 -10.17 1.50
CA ASP A 139 0.50 -11.23 0.67
C ASP A 139 -0.95 -10.89 0.31
N GLY A 140 -1.29 -10.93 -0.96
CA GLY A 140 -2.63 -10.58 -1.45
C GLY A 140 -2.92 -9.06 -1.48
N GLU A 141 -1.97 -8.20 -1.13
CA GLU A 141 -2.15 -6.74 -1.26
C GLU A 141 -2.38 -6.36 -2.72
N VAL A 142 -3.42 -5.55 -2.97
CA VAL A 142 -3.74 -5.04 -4.30
C VAL A 142 -3.09 -3.66 -4.49
N GLU A 143 -2.14 -3.55 -5.39
CA GLU A 143 -1.55 -2.28 -5.78
C GLU A 143 -2.26 -1.72 -7.02
N ILE A 144 -2.67 -0.44 -6.94
CA ILE A 144 -3.30 0.27 -8.04
C ILE A 144 -2.22 0.99 -8.84
N ALA A 145 -1.93 0.49 -10.03
CA ALA A 145 -0.94 1.09 -10.89
C ALA A 145 -1.39 2.48 -11.39
N ARG A 146 -0.40 3.32 -11.69
CA ARG A 146 -0.64 4.64 -12.27
C ARG A 146 -1.51 4.57 -13.53
N ARG A 147 -1.37 3.51 -14.30
CA ARG A 147 -2.12 3.26 -15.53
C ARG A 147 -3.63 3.23 -15.29
N TRP A 148 -4.06 2.66 -14.16
CA TRP A 148 -5.45 2.71 -13.73
C TRP A 148 -5.89 4.12 -13.33
N LYS A 149 -5.09 4.81 -12.52
CA LYS A 149 -5.39 6.18 -12.06
C LYS A 149 -5.54 7.17 -13.21
N ASP A 150 -4.68 7.04 -14.21
CA ASP A 150 -4.68 7.89 -15.42
C ASP A 150 -5.61 7.33 -16.54
N GLN A 151 -6.34 6.24 -16.30
CA GLN A 151 -7.22 5.55 -17.27
C GLN A 151 -6.56 5.27 -18.61
N LEU A 152 -5.29 4.86 -18.59
CA LEU A 152 -4.52 4.55 -19.80
C LEU A 152 -4.81 3.14 -20.30
N ALA A 153 -4.54 2.90 -21.57
CA ALA A 153 -4.55 1.56 -22.14
C ALA A 153 -3.50 0.66 -21.47
N GLY A 154 -3.76 -0.63 -21.37
CA GLY A 154 -2.77 -1.60 -20.95
C GLY A 154 -1.60 -1.70 -21.94
N ASP A 155 -0.54 -2.40 -21.51
CA ASP A 155 0.63 -2.74 -22.34
C ASP A 155 1.18 -4.11 -21.87
N TYR A 156 0.29 -5.08 -21.71
CA TYR A 156 0.60 -6.40 -21.16
C TYR A 156 0.29 -7.53 -22.15
N ILE A 157 -0.34 -7.24 -23.28
CA ILE A 157 -0.57 -8.18 -24.37
C ILE A 157 0.25 -7.75 -25.57
N SER A 158 0.95 -8.70 -26.19
CA SER A 158 1.71 -8.53 -27.43
C SER A 158 1.12 -9.39 -28.54
N GLY A 159 1.48 -9.09 -29.78
CA GLY A 159 1.06 -9.84 -30.97
C GLY A 159 -0.19 -9.30 -31.65
N GLU A 160 -0.82 -10.15 -32.46
CA GLU A 160 -2.01 -9.79 -33.21
C GLU A 160 -3.16 -9.41 -32.29
N GLN A 161 -3.86 -8.31 -32.57
CA GLN A 161 -4.93 -7.75 -31.75
C GLN A 161 -4.50 -7.19 -30.38
N ALA A 162 -3.20 -7.08 -30.07
CA ALA A 162 -2.71 -6.50 -28.82
C ALA A 162 -3.33 -5.13 -28.53
N ASP A 163 -3.39 -4.28 -29.54
CA ASP A 163 -3.97 -2.94 -29.45
C ASP A 163 -5.42 -2.95 -28.96
N LYS A 164 -6.24 -3.88 -29.43
CA LYS A 164 -7.62 -4.01 -29.01
C LYS A 164 -7.70 -4.41 -27.54
N TRP A 165 -7.01 -5.50 -27.18
CA TRP A 165 -7.04 -6.03 -25.82
C TRP A 165 -6.46 -5.03 -24.80
N ASN A 166 -5.34 -4.40 -25.14
CA ASN A 166 -4.72 -3.39 -24.27
C ASN A 166 -5.61 -2.15 -24.09
N ARG A 167 -6.44 -1.79 -25.08
CA ARG A 167 -7.36 -0.66 -24.94
C ARG A 167 -8.65 -0.98 -24.19
N GLU A 168 -9.18 -2.19 -24.35
CA GLU A 168 -10.52 -2.54 -23.89
C GLU A 168 -10.54 -3.39 -22.61
N ALA A 169 -9.39 -3.94 -22.20
CA ALA A 169 -9.34 -4.83 -21.06
C ALA A 169 -8.58 -4.22 -19.87
N ILE A 170 -9.10 -4.51 -18.69
CA ILE A 170 -8.43 -4.24 -17.41
C ILE A 170 -7.43 -5.36 -17.17
N GLY A 171 -6.13 -5.04 -17.09
CA GLY A 171 -5.07 -6.01 -16.80
C GLY A 171 -4.83 -6.13 -15.30
N VAL A 172 -4.91 -7.33 -14.77
CA VAL A 172 -4.59 -7.71 -13.40
C VAL A 172 -3.42 -8.68 -13.42
N CYS A 173 -2.35 -8.37 -12.70
CA CYS A 173 -1.18 -9.23 -12.58
C CYS A 173 -1.09 -9.84 -11.18
N LEU A 174 -1.05 -11.16 -11.08
CA LEU A 174 -0.72 -11.86 -9.84
C LEU A 174 0.79 -12.11 -9.80
N MET A 175 1.44 -11.69 -8.72
CA MET A 175 2.86 -11.95 -8.53
C MET A 175 3.09 -13.42 -8.26
N GLY A 176 3.91 -14.06 -9.09
CA GLY A 176 4.19 -15.50 -9.04
C GLY A 176 4.29 -16.14 -10.41
N ASP A 177 4.31 -17.46 -10.43
CA ASP A 177 4.39 -18.27 -11.65
C ASP A 177 3.42 -19.45 -11.53
N ALA A 178 2.31 -19.34 -12.21
CA ALA A 178 1.23 -20.33 -12.21
C ALA A 178 1.61 -21.67 -12.88
N ASP A 179 2.74 -21.72 -13.57
CA ASP A 179 3.31 -22.98 -14.10
C ASP A 179 4.14 -23.72 -13.04
N SER A 180 4.60 -23.03 -11.99
CA SER A 180 5.59 -23.56 -11.05
C SER A 180 5.00 -23.80 -9.65
N ARG A 181 4.07 -22.97 -9.18
CA ARG A 181 3.50 -23.08 -7.84
C ARG A 181 2.09 -22.48 -7.76
N PRO A 182 1.25 -22.95 -6.81
CA PRO A 182 -0.03 -22.32 -6.51
C PRO A 182 0.15 -20.89 -6.00
N PHE A 183 -0.80 -20.03 -6.30
CA PHE A 183 -0.98 -18.76 -5.63
C PHE A 183 -1.43 -18.96 -4.18
N THR A 184 -1.19 -18.00 -3.32
CA THR A 184 -1.63 -18.05 -1.94
C THR A 184 -3.15 -17.86 -1.83
N ASP A 185 -3.73 -18.28 -0.71
CA ASP A 185 -5.14 -18.05 -0.45
C ASP A 185 -5.47 -16.56 -0.40
N ASP A 186 -4.57 -15.73 0.18
CA ASP A 186 -4.71 -14.28 0.24
C ASP A 186 -4.70 -13.64 -1.14
N GLN A 187 -3.80 -14.08 -2.04
CA GLN A 187 -3.79 -13.65 -3.44
C GLN A 187 -5.09 -14.01 -4.17
N MET A 188 -5.57 -15.24 -3.98
CA MET A 188 -6.79 -15.69 -4.64
C MET A 188 -8.02 -14.95 -4.14
N ASP A 189 -8.13 -14.74 -2.83
CA ASP A 189 -9.22 -13.97 -2.21
C ASP A 189 -9.22 -12.53 -2.70
N ALA A 190 -8.06 -11.87 -2.74
CA ALA A 190 -7.91 -10.52 -3.27
C ALA A 190 -8.32 -10.46 -4.75
N THR A 191 -7.90 -11.45 -5.55
CA THR A 191 -8.26 -11.53 -6.97
C THR A 191 -9.76 -11.63 -7.17
N VAL A 192 -10.44 -12.51 -6.44
CA VAL A 192 -11.89 -12.67 -6.51
C VAL A 192 -12.62 -11.38 -6.14
N LYS A 193 -12.22 -10.75 -5.03
CA LYS A 193 -12.82 -9.50 -4.53
C LYS A 193 -12.65 -8.37 -5.56
N LEU A 194 -11.43 -8.17 -6.07
CA LEU A 194 -11.12 -7.16 -7.08
C LEU A 194 -11.94 -7.38 -8.36
N VAL A 195 -11.94 -8.62 -8.89
CA VAL A 195 -12.67 -8.94 -10.12
C VAL A 195 -14.17 -8.70 -9.95
N ARG A 196 -14.76 -9.12 -8.83
CA ARG A 196 -16.19 -8.87 -8.54
C ARG A 196 -16.51 -7.39 -8.46
N LEU A 197 -15.64 -6.58 -7.85
CA LEU A 197 -15.80 -5.14 -7.78
C LEU A 197 -15.80 -4.52 -9.18
N LEU A 198 -14.81 -4.87 -10.02
CA LEU A 198 -14.70 -4.38 -11.38
C LEU A 198 -15.86 -4.85 -12.28
N GLN A 199 -16.28 -6.10 -12.14
CA GLN A 199 -17.46 -6.64 -12.83
C GLN A 199 -18.72 -5.83 -12.49
N GLN A 200 -18.90 -5.50 -11.21
CA GLN A 200 -20.05 -4.71 -10.77
C GLN A 200 -20.01 -3.28 -11.28
N ALA A 201 -18.83 -2.67 -11.29
CA ALA A 201 -18.65 -1.27 -11.68
C ALA A 201 -18.79 -1.05 -13.20
N TYR A 202 -18.32 -1.99 -14.00
CA TYR A 202 -18.25 -1.87 -15.46
C TYR A 202 -19.19 -2.82 -16.20
N ASP A 203 -20.07 -3.52 -15.50
CA ASP A 203 -21.02 -4.50 -16.05
C ASP A 203 -20.33 -5.57 -16.92
N ILE A 204 -19.18 -6.08 -16.45
CA ILE A 204 -18.40 -7.10 -17.16
C ILE A 204 -18.87 -8.49 -16.74
N PRO A 205 -19.50 -9.28 -17.64
CA PRO A 205 -19.94 -10.63 -17.31
C PRO A 205 -18.75 -11.60 -17.17
N ARG A 206 -18.97 -12.73 -16.48
CA ARG A 206 -17.96 -13.78 -16.30
C ARG A 206 -17.33 -14.27 -17.60
N SER A 207 -18.11 -14.32 -18.67
CA SER A 207 -17.64 -14.71 -20.01
C SER A 207 -16.60 -13.77 -20.62
N ARG A 208 -16.45 -12.56 -20.06
CA ARG A 208 -15.44 -11.56 -20.47
C ARG A 208 -14.29 -11.41 -19.47
N VAL A 209 -14.18 -12.35 -18.52
CA VAL A 209 -13.03 -12.47 -17.62
C VAL A 209 -12.13 -13.58 -18.17
N PHE A 210 -10.96 -13.23 -18.65
CA PHE A 210 -10.00 -14.13 -19.25
C PHE A 210 -8.84 -14.41 -18.31
N LEU A 211 -8.34 -15.64 -18.36
CA LEU A 211 -7.14 -16.07 -17.65
C LEU A 211 -6.06 -16.27 -18.70
N HIS A 212 -5.03 -15.48 -18.61
CA HIS A 212 -3.84 -15.56 -19.45
C HIS A 212 -2.62 -15.83 -18.56
N THR A 213 -2.72 -16.95 -17.83
CA THR A 213 -1.68 -17.42 -16.91
C THR A 213 -0.90 -18.55 -17.57
N GLY A 214 0.41 -18.52 -17.45
CA GLY A 214 1.30 -19.51 -18.06
C GLY A 214 1.87 -19.12 -19.43
N ARG A 215 2.65 -20.02 -20.00
CA ARG A 215 3.46 -19.78 -21.22
C ARG A 215 2.69 -19.90 -22.53
N SER A 216 1.50 -20.47 -22.50
CA SER A 216 0.66 -20.67 -23.68
C SER A 216 -0.69 -19.96 -23.51
N ALA A 217 -1.08 -19.20 -24.53
CA ALA A 217 -2.37 -18.50 -24.57
C ALA A 217 -3.58 -19.46 -24.51
N ASP A 218 -3.38 -20.72 -24.83
CA ASP A 218 -4.45 -21.73 -24.95
C ASP A 218 -4.51 -22.68 -23.74
N SER A 219 -3.56 -22.63 -22.82
CA SER A 219 -3.52 -23.48 -21.63
C SER A 219 -3.59 -22.65 -20.35
N LEU A 220 -4.57 -22.99 -19.53
CA LEU A 220 -4.58 -22.56 -18.15
C LEU A 220 -3.35 -23.14 -17.44
N ALA A 221 -2.57 -22.31 -16.80
CA ALA A 221 -1.46 -22.76 -15.98
C ALA A 221 -1.96 -23.76 -14.92
N PRO A 222 -1.26 -24.87 -14.70
CA PRO A 222 -1.75 -25.99 -13.90
C PRO A 222 -2.05 -25.62 -12.46
N PHE A 223 -1.39 -24.59 -11.93
CA PHE A 223 -1.55 -24.17 -10.54
C PHE A 223 -2.51 -23.00 -10.33
N PHE A 224 -3.14 -22.45 -11.37
CA PHE A 224 -4.22 -21.50 -11.18
C PHE A 224 -5.56 -22.25 -11.01
N PRO A 225 -6.28 -22.09 -9.89
CA PRO A 225 -7.51 -22.83 -9.61
C PRO A 225 -8.72 -22.28 -10.39
N ALA A 226 -8.64 -22.31 -11.72
CA ALA A 226 -9.59 -21.66 -12.62
C ALA A 226 -11.06 -22.07 -12.40
N GLY A 227 -11.29 -23.35 -12.11
CA GLY A 227 -12.65 -23.87 -11.86
C GLY A 227 -13.25 -23.24 -10.61
N GLU A 228 -12.49 -23.15 -9.53
CA GLU A 228 -12.95 -22.58 -8.26
C GLU A 228 -13.09 -21.05 -8.37
N PHE A 229 -12.12 -20.39 -8.98
CA PHE A 229 -12.19 -18.96 -9.26
C PHE A 229 -13.45 -18.58 -10.04
N ARG A 230 -13.76 -19.34 -11.13
CA ARG A 230 -14.94 -19.05 -11.95
C ARG A 230 -16.28 -19.22 -11.21
N LYS A 231 -16.35 -20.09 -10.20
CA LYS A 231 -17.55 -20.23 -9.36
C LYS A 231 -17.76 -19.04 -8.43
N GLN A 232 -16.68 -18.37 -8.08
CA GLN A 232 -16.70 -17.28 -7.10
C GLN A 232 -16.91 -15.90 -7.74
N ILE A 233 -16.64 -15.71 -9.02
CA ILE A 233 -16.90 -14.44 -9.71
C ILE A 233 -18.34 -14.38 -10.24
N ARG A 234 -18.81 -13.14 -10.50
CA ARG A 234 -20.18 -12.85 -10.96
C ARG A 234 -20.45 -13.41 -12.36
N GLU A 235 -21.68 -13.88 -12.59
CA GLU A 235 -22.14 -14.31 -13.91
C GLU A 235 -22.29 -13.17 -14.90
#